data_7e919d5e9d5c12828899f72c819919fa
#
_entry.id   7e919d5e9d5c12828899f72c819919fa
#
_cell.length_a   1.000
_cell.length_b   1.000
_cell.length_c   1.000
_cell.angle_alpha   90.00
_cell.angle_beta   90.00
_cell.angle_gamma   90.00
#
_symmetry.space_group_name_H-M   'P 1'
#
loop_
_entity.id
_entity.type
_entity.pdbx_description
1 polymer ?
#
loop_
_entity_poly.entity_id
_entity_poly.type
_entity_poly.pdbx_seq_one_letter_code
_entity_poly.pdbx_strand_id
1 'polypeptide(L)'
;VVRAAHAYLITSILSDADARAPMFGRDSILNLPFDVAAKTGTTNDFRDNWTLGYTPDLVVGVWVGNADYSPMVNTTGISGAAPIWARVMEGGINLLKGGAATPFSQPQDVVTRTICSVSGTEPSEYCPRQRTEIFASDQLPATKEHDLWKMVQIDGWTGLRASAACSDFAKEQLVVNVSDKDAINWLKNTEQGQNWARDYGFPDPFVILPERECRADDPRAIIDMVTLTDGGTISENPFKIVGVIDATANFKEFKIDWGEGEKPNEWKTLVDWEKTPVRSAQEIYTWDLSGITAELVTVRIRMRSTVDTQVEKKFRLHLTVPTPTPTPTELPTPTPTPPLDTPVPPPTPTPGEPTPPPDETP
;
A
#
# COMPACT_ATOMS: atom_id res chain seq x y z
N VAL A 1 -7.74 -25.04 -40.22
CA VAL A 1 -6.46 -25.50 -39.70
C VAL A 1 -6.01 -24.46 -38.70
N VAL A 2 -5.62 -24.86 -37.50
CA VAL A 2 -5.12 -23.98 -36.42
C VAL A 2 -3.68 -23.63 -36.71
N ARG A 3 -3.27 -22.39 -36.41
CA ARG A 3 -1.85 -21.97 -36.50
C ARG A 3 -0.97 -22.74 -35.50
N ALA A 4 0.27 -23.06 -35.88
CA ALA A 4 1.21 -23.83 -35.04
C ALA A 4 1.41 -23.18 -33.66
N ALA A 5 1.58 -21.86 -33.59
CA ALA A 5 1.74 -21.15 -32.32
C ALA A 5 0.53 -21.36 -31.38
N HIS A 6 -0.70 -21.21 -31.88
CA HIS A 6 -1.90 -21.39 -31.07
C HIS A 6 -2.10 -22.85 -30.63
N ALA A 7 -1.82 -23.81 -31.53
CA ALA A 7 -1.84 -25.24 -31.17
C ALA A 7 -0.82 -25.56 -30.06
N TYR A 8 0.40 -24.99 -30.16
CA TYR A 8 1.43 -25.19 -29.17
C TYR A 8 1.06 -24.53 -27.80
N LEU A 9 0.52 -23.33 -27.78
CA LEU A 9 0.08 -22.68 -26.54
C LEU A 9 -0.97 -23.53 -25.80
N ILE A 10 -1.96 -24.10 -26.53
CA ILE A 10 -2.94 -25.00 -25.93
C ILE A 10 -2.27 -26.31 -25.48
N THR A 11 -1.35 -26.86 -26.27
CA THR A 11 -0.57 -28.05 -25.91
C THR A 11 0.24 -27.83 -24.63
N SER A 12 0.93 -26.70 -24.52
CA SER A 12 1.67 -26.31 -23.33
C SER A 12 0.80 -26.26 -22.06
N ILE A 13 -0.41 -25.66 -22.16
CA ILE A 13 -1.38 -25.65 -21.05
C ILE A 13 -1.83 -27.07 -20.70
N LEU A 14 -2.15 -27.89 -21.68
CA LEU A 14 -2.69 -29.24 -21.47
C LEU A 14 -1.61 -30.26 -21.03
N SER A 15 -0.33 -30.00 -21.27
CA SER A 15 0.78 -30.83 -20.82
C SER A 15 1.36 -30.42 -19.48
N ASP A 16 0.97 -29.27 -18.93
CA ASP A 16 1.47 -28.74 -17.66
C ASP A 16 0.89 -29.53 -16.46
N ALA A 17 1.73 -30.41 -15.87
CA ALA A 17 1.37 -31.23 -14.71
C ALA A 17 1.20 -30.36 -13.44
N ASP A 18 1.97 -29.28 -13.28
CA ASP A 18 1.84 -28.36 -12.12
C ASP A 18 0.54 -27.55 -12.20
N ALA A 19 0.14 -27.09 -13.36
CA ALA A 19 -1.16 -26.46 -13.57
C ALA A 19 -2.35 -27.39 -13.28
N ARG A 20 -2.20 -28.70 -13.53
CA ARG A 20 -3.21 -29.72 -13.20
C ARG A 20 -3.25 -30.10 -11.72
N ALA A 21 -2.14 -29.98 -11.01
CA ALA A 21 -1.98 -30.50 -9.65
C ALA A 21 -3.00 -29.98 -8.62
N PRO A 22 -3.46 -28.72 -8.64
CA PRO A 22 -4.49 -28.25 -7.71
C PRO A 22 -5.83 -29.00 -7.81
N MET A 23 -6.17 -29.51 -9.00
CA MET A 23 -7.44 -30.24 -9.22
C MET A 23 -7.29 -31.75 -9.08
N PHE A 24 -6.17 -32.32 -9.55
CA PHE A 24 -6.02 -33.77 -9.71
C PHE A 24 -4.89 -34.37 -8.85
N GLY A 25 -4.15 -33.55 -8.11
CA GLY A 25 -2.97 -33.98 -7.36
C GLY A 25 -1.71 -34.16 -8.25
N ARG A 26 -0.54 -34.15 -7.59
CA ARG A 26 0.74 -34.36 -8.28
C ARG A 26 0.91 -35.78 -8.80
N ASP A 27 0.31 -36.76 -8.14
CA ASP A 27 0.36 -38.18 -8.50
C ASP A 27 -0.81 -38.59 -9.40
N SER A 28 -1.31 -37.65 -10.20
CA SER A 28 -2.45 -37.89 -11.09
C SER A 28 -2.15 -38.95 -12.14
N ILE A 29 -3.12 -39.81 -12.44
CA ILE A 29 -3.08 -40.79 -13.53
C ILE A 29 -2.89 -40.15 -14.91
N LEU A 30 -3.10 -38.84 -15.04
CA LEU A 30 -2.85 -38.06 -16.26
C LEU A 30 -1.36 -37.73 -16.46
N ASN A 31 -0.52 -37.93 -15.46
CA ASN A 31 0.91 -37.68 -15.52
C ASN A 31 1.61 -39.01 -15.93
N LEU A 32 1.93 -39.13 -17.21
CA LEU A 32 2.61 -40.28 -17.77
C LEU A 32 4.14 -40.10 -17.71
N PRO A 33 4.98 -41.17 -17.91
CA PRO A 33 6.42 -41.06 -17.89
C PRO A 33 7.02 -40.29 -19.09
N PHE A 34 6.22 -39.68 -19.90
CA PHE A 34 6.56 -38.80 -21.04
C PHE A 34 5.60 -37.62 -21.13
N ASP A 35 6.00 -36.58 -21.87
CA ASP A 35 5.17 -35.40 -22.06
C ASP A 35 3.88 -35.76 -22.84
N VAL A 36 2.74 -35.44 -22.26
CA VAL A 36 1.42 -35.69 -22.85
C VAL A 36 0.45 -34.55 -22.54
N ALA A 37 -0.21 -34.05 -23.55
CA ALA A 37 -1.33 -33.14 -23.40
C ALA A 37 -2.60 -33.95 -23.10
N ALA A 38 -3.31 -33.63 -21.98
CA ALA A 38 -4.48 -34.36 -21.56
C ALA A 38 -5.58 -33.47 -21.01
N LYS A 39 -6.84 -33.84 -21.30
CA LYS A 39 -8.04 -33.16 -20.78
C LYS A 39 -9.14 -34.17 -20.46
N THR A 40 -9.71 -34.06 -19.28
CA THR A 40 -10.90 -34.80 -18.87
C THR A 40 -12.16 -33.98 -19.11
N GLY A 41 -13.27 -34.67 -19.32
CA GLY A 41 -14.61 -34.11 -19.37
C GLY A 41 -15.58 -34.99 -18.57
N THR A 42 -16.57 -34.37 -17.92
CA THR A 42 -17.67 -35.04 -17.23
C THR A 42 -18.95 -34.28 -17.57
N THR A 43 -19.96 -34.97 -18.07
CA THR A 43 -21.25 -34.34 -18.31
C THR A 43 -22.05 -34.18 -17.02
N ASN A 44 -23.04 -33.31 -17.04
CA ASN A 44 -23.97 -33.14 -15.94
C ASN A 44 -24.62 -34.48 -15.54
N ASP A 45 -24.88 -34.66 -14.26
CA ASP A 45 -25.46 -35.87 -13.69
C ASP A 45 -24.62 -37.15 -13.91
N PHE A 46 -23.30 -37.02 -14.20
CA PHE A 46 -22.41 -38.17 -14.45
C PHE A 46 -22.88 -39.13 -15.53
N ARG A 47 -23.58 -38.67 -16.61
CA ARG A 47 -24.13 -39.51 -17.64
C ARG A 47 -23.09 -40.14 -18.52
N ASP A 48 -22.02 -39.37 -18.81
CA ASP A 48 -20.84 -39.87 -19.47
C ASP A 48 -19.58 -39.09 -19.04
N ASN A 49 -18.43 -39.64 -19.30
CA ASN A 49 -17.18 -38.97 -19.10
C ASN A 49 -16.15 -39.29 -20.18
N TRP A 50 -15.24 -38.34 -20.40
CA TRP A 50 -14.24 -38.38 -21.42
C TRP A 50 -12.86 -38.17 -20.84
N THR A 51 -11.86 -38.79 -21.45
CA THR A 51 -10.46 -38.36 -21.34
C THR A 51 -9.85 -38.42 -22.74
N LEU A 52 -9.37 -37.25 -23.20
CA LEU A 52 -8.65 -37.13 -24.45
C LEU A 52 -7.24 -36.67 -24.15
N GLY A 53 -6.27 -37.20 -24.87
CA GLY A 53 -4.90 -36.72 -24.80
C GLY A 53 -4.10 -37.17 -26.00
N TYR A 54 -2.98 -36.51 -26.18
CA TYR A 54 -2.11 -36.73 -27.34
C TYR A 54 -0.67 -36.44 -27.05
N THR A 55 0.20 -37.08 -27.80
CA THR A 55 1.61 -36.76 -28.05
C THR A 55 1.76 -36.44 -29.55
N PRO A 56 2.92 -35.99 -30.04
CA PRO A 56 3.14 -35.91 -31.49
C PRO A 56 2.98 -37.21 -32.24
N ASP A 57 3.05 -38.34 -31.53
CA ASP A 57 3.05 -39.70 -32.15
C ASP A 57 1.67 -40.38 -32.09
N LEU A 58 0.84 -40.05 -31.11
CA LEU A 58 -0.43 -40.76 -30.84
C LEU A 58 -1.49 -39.86 -30.23
N VAL A 59 -2.73 -40.02 -30.68
CA VAL A 59 -3.92 -39.41 -30.07
C VAL A 59 -4.81 -40.53 -29.52
N VAL A 60 -5.24 -40.40 -28.27
CA VAL A 60 -6.15 -41.35 -27.62
C VAL A 60 -7.35 -40.60 -27.04
N GLY A 61 -8.52 -41.06 -27.33
CA GLY A 61 -9.79 -40.64 -26.71
C GLY A 61 -10.50 -41.81 -26.10
N VAL A 62 -10.95 -41.68 -24.86
CA VAL A 62 -11.77 -42.69 -24.17
C VAL A 62 -13.07 -42.07 -23.71
N TRP A 63 -14.16 -42.71 -24.05
CA TRP A 63 -15.49 -42.41 -23.56
C TRP A 63 -15.97 -43.56 -22.66
N VAL A 64 -16.60 -43.20 -21.57
CA VAL A 64 -17.27 -44.11 -20.63
C VAL A 64 -18.65 -43.58 -20.33
N GLY A 65 -19.67 -44.41 -20.50
CA GLY A 65 -21.05 -44.04 -20.27
C GLY A 65 -21.97 -45.24 -20.46
N ASN A 66 -23.25 -45.11 -20.06
CA ASN A 66 -24.28 -46.09 -20.30
C ASN A 66 -24.87 -45.93 -21.72
N ALA A 67 -25.15 -47.03 -22.39
CA ALA A 67 -25.68 -47.00 -23.78
C ALA A 67 -27.07 -46.34 -23.87
N ASP A 68 -27.85 -46.36 -22.78
CA ASP A 68 -29.14 -45.73 -22.65
C ASP A 68 -29.07 -44.28 -22.08
N TYR A 69 -27.86 -43.75 -21.94
CA TYR A 69 -27.60 -42.41 -21.39
C TYR A 69 -28.08 -42.23 -19.94
N SER A 70 -28.32 -43.32 -19.19
CA SER A 70 -28.61 -43.26 -17.76
C SER A 70 -27.38 -42.79 -16.97
N PRO A 71 -27.58 -42.07 -15.85
CA PRO A 71 -26.48 -41.62 -14.99
C PRO A 71 -25.61 -42.77 -14.47
N MET A 72 -24.31 -42.58 -14.42
CA MET A 72 -23.38 -43.44 -13.70
C MET A 72 -23.23 -43.00 -12.24
N VAL A 73 -22.84 -43.91 -11.36
CA VAL A 73 -22.67 -43.62 -9.94
C VAL A 73 -21.30 -42.99 -9.70
N ASN A 74 -21.27 -41.66 -9.40
CA ASN A 74 -20.07 -40.90 -9.01
C ASN A 74 -18.83 -41.10 -9.89
N THR A 75 -19.02 -41.37 -11.20
CA THR A 75 -17.93 -41.64 -12.14
C THR A 75 -17.59 -40.38 -12.93
N THR A 76 -16.38 -39.85 -12.77
CA THR A 76 -15.87 -38.68 -13.46
C THR A 76 -14.84 -39.05 -14.52
N GLY A 77 -14.42 -38.08 -15.37
CA GLY A 77 -13.39 -38.33 -16.37
C GLY A 77 -12.09 -38.89 -15.78
N ILE A 78 -11.72 -38.43 -14.56
CA ILE A 78 -10.49 -38.92 -13.90
C ILE A 78 -10.63 -40.33 -13.30
N SER A 79 -11.81 -40.70 -12.83
CA SER A 79 -12.04 -42.02 -12.23
C SER A 79 -12.53 -43.08 -13.22
N GLY A 80 -13.18 -42.66 -14.30
CA GLY A 80 -13.75 -43.57 -15.31
C GLY A 80 -12.85 -43.75 -16.55
N ALA A 81 -12.78 -42.71 -17.38
CA ALA A 81 -12.06 -42.76 -18.65
C ALA A 81 -10.55 -42.69 -18.53
N ALA A 82 -10.00 -41.92 -17.54
CA ALA A 82 -8.56 -41.68 -17.46
C ALA A 82 -7.71 -42.94 -17.21
N PRO A 83 -8.08 -43.90 -16.35
CA PRO A 83 -7.32 -45.14 -16.17
C PRO A 83 -7.21 -45.98 -17.43
N ILE A 84 -8.28 -46.03 -18.26
CA ILE A 84 -8.29 -46.71 -19.54
C ILE A 84 -7.40 -45.96 -20.52
N TRP A 85 -7.59 -44.66 -20.62
CA TRP A 85 -6.80 -43.75 -21.45
C TRP A 85 -5.29 -43.89 -21.18
N ALA A 86 -4.87 -43.81 -19.90
CA ALA A 86 -3.47 -43.92 -19.53
C ALA A 86 -2.81 -45.23 -20.01
N ARG A 87 -3.49 -46.37 -19.79
CA ARG A 87 -2.96 -47.68 -20.22
C ARG A 87 -2.88 -47.79 -21.76
N VAL A 88 -3.87 -47.23 -22.47
CA VAL A 88 -3.88 -47.26 -23.96
C VAL A 88 -2.76 -46.34 -24.49
N MET A 89 -2.57 -45.16 -23.89
CA MET A 89 -1.55 -44.19 -24.26
C MET A 89 -0.14 -44.80 -24.03
N GLU A 90 0.13 -45.30 -22.82
CA GLU A 90 1.40 -45.96 -22.49
C GLU A 90 1.70 -47.18 -23.38
N GLY A 91 0.72 -48.07 -23.54
CA GLY A 91 0.85 -49.23 -24.40
C GLY A 91 1.11 -48.88 -25.86
N GLY A 92 0.39 -47.84 -26.37
CA GLY A 92 0.56 -47.34 -27.72
C GLY A 92 1.94 -46.71 -27.96
N ILE A 93 2.42 -45.87 -27.03
CA ILE A 93 3.74 -45.27 -27.13
C ILE A 93 4.85 -46.33 -26.97
N ASN A 94 4.66 -47.33 -26.11
CA ASN A 94 5.59 -48.45 -26.03
C ASN A 94 5.72 -49.21 -27.36
N LEU A 95 4.56 -49.48 -27.99
CA LEU A 95 4.54 -50.21 -29.28
C LEU A 95 5.15 -49.39 -30.44
N LEU A 96 4.80 -48.06 -30.50
CA LEU A 96 5.18 -47.23 -31.63
C LEU A 96 6.61 -46.65 -31.50
N LYS A 97 7.05 -46.37 -30.27
CA LYS A 97 8.26 -45.59 -30.00
C LYS A 97 9.18 -46.22 -28.95
N GLY A 98 8.93 -47.46 -28.49
CA GLY A 98 9.72 -48.13 -27.47
C GLY A 98 9.65 -47.45 -26.09
N GLY A 99 8.57 -46.73 -25.78
CA GLY A 99 8.35 -46.09 -24.48
C GLY A 99 8.75 -44.60 -24.40
N ALA A 100 9.41 -44.07 -25.43
CA ALA A 100 9.85 -42.66 -25.46
C ALA A 100 9.04 -41.87 -26.51
N ALA A 101 8.00 -41.13 -26.07
CA ALA A 101 7.26 -40.26 -26.95
C ALA A 101 8.13 -39.13 -27.52
N THR A 102 7.84 -38.70 -28.75
CA THR A 102 8.47 -37.53 -29.34
C THR A 102 8.07 -36.27 -28.51
N PRO A 103 9.03 -35.42 -28.07
CA PRO A 103 8.71 -34.20 -27.36
C PRO A 103 7.89 -33.20 -28.19
N PHE A 104 7.05 -32.40 -27.55
CA PHE A 104 6.41 -31.29 -28.22
C PHE A 104 7.43 -30.22 -28.61
N SER A 105 7.39 -29.80 -29.87
CA SER A 105 8.35 -28.85 -30.43
C SER A 105 7.75 -27.44 -30.43
N GLN A 106 8.40 -26.50 -29.75
CA GLN A 106 7.97 -25.10 -29.75
C GLN A 106 8.19 -24.45 -31.12
N PRO A 107 7.16 -23.89 -31.75
CA PRO A 107 7.28 -23.14 -33.00
C PRO A 107 8.10 -21.86 -32.83
N GLN A 108 8.73 -21.38 -33.89
CA GLN A 108 9.56 -20.16 -33.88
C GLN A 108 8.76 -18.88 -33.60
N ASP A 109 7.48 -18.87 -33.91
CA ASP A 109 6.55 -17.78 -33.66
C ASP A 109 5.91 -17.82 -32.25
N VAL A 110 6.41 -18.67 -31.35
CA VAL A 110 6.14 -18.65 -29.91
C VAL A 110 7.35 -18.09 -29.17
N VAL A 111 7.15 -17.00 -28.48
CA VAL A 111 8.20 -16.25 -27.78
C VAL A 111 7.94 -16.20 -26.27
N THR A 112 9.00 -16.11 -25.51
CA THR A 112 8.94 -15.99 -24.05
C THR A 112 8.97 -14.52 -23.63
N ARG A 113 8.12 -14.14 -22.67
CA ARG A 113 8.07 -12.80 -22.07
C ARG A 113 7.92 -12.89 -20.56
N THR A 114 8.54 -11.94 -19.86
CA THR A 114 8.25 -11.72 -18.43
C THR A 114 6.98 -10.87 -18.32
N ILE A 115 6.09 -11.30 -17.45
CA ILE A 115 4.84 -10.59 -17.17
C ILE A 115 4.65 -10.38 -15.67
N CYS A 116 3.82 -9.42 -15.32
CA CYS A 116 3.30 -9.30 -13.97
C CYS A 116 2.31 -10.46 -13.72
N SER A 117 2.53 -11.24 -12.65
CA SER A 117 1.77 -12.48 -12.41
C SER A 117 0.27 -12.26 -12.21
N VAL A 118 -0.13 -11.05 -11.81
CA VAL A 118 -1.52 -10.69 -11.50
C VAL A 118 -2.21 -10.02 -12.68
N SER A 119 -1.58 -8.99 -13.26
CA SER A 119 -2.16 -8.25 -14.39
C SER A 119 -2.02 -8.96 -15.73
N GLY A 120 -1.02 -9.82 -15.87
CA GLY A 120 -0.68 -10.46 -17.16
C GLY A 120 -0.04 -9.52 -18.17
N THR A 121 0.26 -8.27 -17.82
CA THR A 121 0.90 -7.26 -18.67
C THR A 121 2.43 -7.36 -18.58
N GLU A 122 3.15 -6.65 -19.43
CA GLU A 122 4.55 -6.33 -19.15
C GLU A 122 4.63 -5.68 -17.75
N PRO A 123 5.60 -6.08 -16.89
CA PRO A 123 5.62 -5.62 -15.51
C PRO A 123 6.08 -4.16 -15.42
N SER A 124 5.35 -3.36 -14.65
CA SER A 124 5.85 -2.08 -14.15
C SER A 124 6.93 -2.32 -13.09
N GLU A 125 7.65 -1.27 -12.70
CA GLU A 125 8.60 -1.32 -11.57
C GLU A 125 7.92 -1.59 -10.21
N TYR A 126 6.60 -1.40 -10.14
CA TYR A 126 5.79 -1.59 -8.93
C TYR A 126 5.08 -2.95 -8.90
N CYS A 127 5.20 -3.76 -9.95
CA CYS A 127 4.61 -5.10 -9.99
C CYS A 127 5.23 -6.00 -8.89
N PRO A 128 4.47 -6.51 -7.92
CA PRO A 128 5.03 -7.22 -6.77
C PRO A 128 5.53 -8.62 -7.09
N ARG A 129 5.04 -9.24 -8.17
CA ARG A 129 5.39 -10.60 -8.56
C ARG A 129 5.43 -10.74 -10.07
N GLN A 130 6.52 -11.24 -10.57
CA GLN A 130 6.72 -11.47 -11.99
C GLN A 130 6.85 -12.97 -12.27
N ARG A 131 6.47 -13.38 -13.46
CA ARG A 131 6.68 -14.73 -13.98
C ARG A 131 6.99 -14.69 -15.46
N THR A 132 7.56 -15.78 -15.93
CA THR A 132 7.84 -15.98 -17.36
C THR A 132 6.71 -16.77 -17.99
N GLU A 133 6.22 -16.31 -19.15
CA GLU A 133 5.16 -16.95 -19.93
C GLU A 133 5.48 -16.96 -21.41
N ILE A 134 4.82 -17.82 -22.17
CA ILE A 134 4.94 -17.93 -23.61
C ILE A 134 3.74 -17.29 -24.33
N PHE A 135 4.03 -16.66 -25.46
CA PHE A 135 3.05 -15.92 -26.26
C PHE A 135 3.25 -16.20 -27.73
N ALA A 136 2.18 -16.13 -28.52
CA ALA A 136 2.32 -16.01 -29.97
C ALA A 136 2.96 -14.63 -30.25
N SER A 137 3.91 -14.57 -31.18
CA SER A 137 4.71 -13.35 -31.43
C SER A 137 3.88 -12.16 -31.94
N ASP A 138 2.68 -12.40 -32.41
CA ASP A 138 1.69 -11.39 -32.84
C ASP A 138 0.60 -11.10 -31.79
N GLN A 139 0.68 -11.74 -30.61
CA GLN A 139 -0.26 -11.56 -29.47
C GLN A 139 0.53 -11.45 -28.18
N LEU A 140 1.35 -10.42 -28.10
CA LEU A 140 2.18 -10.14 -26.91
C LEU A 140 1.31 -9.59 -25.77
N PRO A 141 1.80 -9.66 -24.52
CA PRO A 141 1.12 -9.04 -23.38
C PRO A 141 0.96 -7.54 -23.60
N ALA A 142 -0.05 -6.94 -23.01
CA ALA A 142 -0.20 -5.49 -22.98
C ALA A 142 1.02 -4.85 -22.31
N THR A 143 1.35 -3.63 -22.72
CA THR A 143 2.50 -2.90 -22.19
C THR A 143 2.34 -2.53 -20.72
N LYS A 144 3.44 -2.19 -20.04
CA LYS A 144 3.48 -1.81 -18.63
C LYS A 144 2.56 -0.63 -18.25
N GLU A 145 2.16 0.21 -19.21
CA GLU A 145 1.20 1.29 -19.01
C GLU A 145 -0.19 0.79 -18.59
N HIS A 146 -0.48 -0.49 -18.89
CA HIS A 146 -1.72 -1.18 -18.52
C HIS A 146 -1.57 -2.04 -17.25
N ASP A 147 -0.38 -2.04 -16.63
CA ASP A 147 -0.20 -2.75 -15.36
C ASP A 147 -1.11 -2.18 -14.27
N LEU A 148 -1.52 -3.02 -13.33
CA LEU A 148 -2.39 -2.62 -12.22
C LEU A 148 -1.72 -1.63 -11.28
N TRP A 149 -0.40 -1.67 -11.14
CA TRP A 149 0.39 -0.78 -10.31
C TRP A 149 0.90 0.39 -11.14
N LYS A 150 0.43 1.58 -10.82
CA LYS A 150 0.84 2.79 -11.52
C LYS A 150 1.16 3.91 -10.54
N MET A 151 2.34 4.51 -10.67
CA MET A 151 2.67 5.72 -9.93
C MET A 151 2.22 6.94 -10.72
N VAL A 152 1.46 7.83 -10.09
CA VAL A 152 0.96 9.06 -10.71
C VAL A 152 1.01 10.23 -9.74
N GLN A 153 1.08 11.44 -10.29
CA GLN A 153 0.89 12.66 -9.51
C GLN A 153 -0.62 12.90 -9.30
N ILE A 154 -1.06 12.92 -8.03
CA ILE A 154 -2.43 13.21 -7.62
C ILE A 154 -2.46 14.58 -6.95
N ASP A 155 -3.33 15.47 -7.43
CA ASP A 155 -3.63 16.72 -6.72
C ASP A 155 -4.36 16.43 -5.42
N GLY A 156 -3.78 16.86 -4.31
CA GLY A 156 -4.27 16.56 -2.97
C GLY A 156 -5.62 17.21 -2.63
N TRP A 157 -6.07 18.22 -3.39
CA TRP A 157 -7.35 18.89 -3.15
C TRP A 157 -8.51 18.26 -3.91
N THR A 158 -8.32 17.95 -5.18
CA THR A 158 -9.37 17.36 -6.03
C THR A 158 -9.38 15.85 -6.02
N GLY A 159 -8.25 15.21 -5.67
CA GLY A 159 -8.06 13.78 -5.83
C GLY A 159 -7.92 13.34 -7.30
N LEU A 160 -7.81 14.29 -8.25
CA LEU A 160 -7.61 14.02 -9.67
C LEU A 160 -6.12 13.87 -10.00
N ARG A 161 -5.80 13.37 -11.20
CA ARG A 161 -4.42 13.40 -11.67
C ARG A 161 -3.95 14.85 -11.79
N ALA A 162 -2.79 15.16 -11.23
CA ALA A 162 -2.25 16.50 -11.27
C ALA A 162 -1.89 16.91 -12.72
N SER A 163 -2.05 18.19 -13.00
CA SER A 163 -1.62 18.85 -14.23
C SER A 163 -0.91 20.15 -13.89
N ALA A 164 -0.39 20.86 -14.89
CA ALA A 164 0.19 22.19 -14.68
C ALA A 164 -0.79 23.21 -14.05
N ALA A 165 -2.11 22.96 -14.15
CA ALA A 165 -3.13 23.82 -13.57
C ALA A 165 -3.33 23.62 -12.06
N CYS A 166 -2.85 22.52 -11.46
CA CYS A 166 -3.08 22.12 -10.06
C CYS A 166 -1.92 21.26 -9.53
N SER A 167 -0.71 21.79 -9.62
CA SER A 167 0.52 21.12 -9.17
C SER A 167 0.92 21.47 -7.73
N ASP A 168 0.37 22.51 -7.12
CA ASP A 168 0.82 23.06 -5.83
C ASP A 168 0.76 22.05 -4.69
N PHE A 169 -0.20 21.14 -4.72
CA PHE A 169 -0.38 20.08 -3.73
C PHE A 169 -0.31 18.68 -4.35
N ALA A 170 0.36 18.56 -5.50
CA ALA A 170 0.56 17.28 -6.15
C ALA A 170 1.47 16.36 -5.31
N LYS A 171 1.08 15.09 -5.21
CA LYS A 171 1.84 14.05 -4.52
C LYS A 171 1.97 12.82 -5.42
N GLU A 172 3.14 12.24 -5.46
CA GLU A 172 3.31 10.90 -6.02
C GLU A 172 2.51 9.88 -5.22
N GLN A 173 1.70 9.10 -5.90
CA GLN A 173 0.86 8.09 -5.27
C GLN A 173 0.75 6.85 -6.14
N LEU A 174 0.95 5.70 -5.52
CA LEU A 174 0.66 4.41 -6.13
C LEU A 174 -0.85 4.22 -6.19
N VAL A 175 -1.37 4.01 -7.39
CA VAL A 175 -2.80 3.85 -7.64
C VAL A 175 -3.10 2.50 -8.28
N VAL A 176 -4.33 2.01 -8.08
CA VAL A 176 -4.85 0.85 -8.81
C VAL A 176 -5.31 1.30 -10.18
N ASN A 177 -4.60 0.87 -11.23
CA ASN A 177 -4.90 1.20 -12.63
C ASN A 177 -5.97 0.27 -13.18
N VAL A 178 -7.21 0.53 -12.83
CA VAL A 178 -8.39 -0.22 -13.26
C VAL A 178 -9.49 0.73 -13.72
N SER A 179 -10.16 0.40 -14.83
CA SER A 179 -11.27 1.19 -15.37
C SER A 179 -12.59 0.41 -15.41
N ASP A 180 -12.55 -0.90 -15.19
CA ASP A 180 -13.76 -1.73 -15.13
C ASP A 180 -14.59 -1.37 -13.89
N LYS A 181 -15.89 -1.08 -14.11
CA LYS A 181 -16.79 -0.60 -13.06
C LYS A 181 -17.08 -1.64 -11.99
N ASP A 182 -17.18 -2.91 -12.38
CA ASP A 182 -17.46 -4.00 -11.44
C ASP A 182 -16.25 -4.29 -10.58
N ALA A 183 -15.05 -4.27 -11.17
CA ALA A 183 -13.79 -4.36 -10.43
C ALA A 183 -13.60 -3.19 -9.46
N ILE A 184 -13.89 -1.95 -9.88
CA ILE A 184 -13.85 -0.77 -9.02
C ILE A 184 -14.85 -0.90 -7.85
N ASN A 185 -16.08 -1.33 -8.15
CA ASN A 185 -17.09 -1.54 -7.13
C ASN A 185 -16.69 -2.62 -6.13
N TRP A 186 -16.15 -3.74 -6.63
CA TRP A 186 -15.62 -4.81 -5.78
C TRP A 186 -14.49 -4.33 -4.87
N LEU A 187 -13.51 -3.63 -5.42
CA LEU A 187 -12.38 -3.07 -4.67
C LEU A 187 -12.84 -2.12 -3.55
N LYS A 188 -13.76 -1.20 -3.85
CA LYS A 188 -14.18 -0.16 -2.90
C LYS A 188 -15.17 -0.64 -1.85
N ASN A 189 -16.08 -1.56 -2.23
CA ASN A 189 -17.28 -1.83 -1.45
C ASN A 189 -17.33 -3.25 -0.86
N THR A 190 -16.28 -4.07 -1.05
CA THR A 190 -16.21 -5.39 -0.43
C THR A 190 -14.95 -5.54 0.43
N GLU A 191 -15.06 -6.31 1.51
CA GLU A 191 -13.93 -6.64 2.37
C GLU A 191 -12.86 -7.42 1.61
N GLN A 192 -13.28 -8.33 0.72
CA GLN A 192 -12.36 -9.11 -0.12
C GLN A 192 -11.54 -8.22 -1.06
N GLY A 193 -12.17 -7.22 -1.68
CA GLY A 193 -11.48 -6.26 -2.55
C GLY A 193 -10.46 -5.38 -1.80
N GLN A 194 -10.84 -4.91 -0.61
CA GLN A 194 -9.97 -4.11 0.25
C GLN A 194 -8.79 -4.93 0.78
N ASN A 195 -9.03 -6.19 1.19
CA ASN A 195 -7.99 -7.12 1.61
C ASN A 195 -7.05 -7.42 0.44
N TRP A 196 -7.59 -7.70 -0.74
CA TRP A 196 -6.79 -7.92 -1.95
C TRP A 196 -5.86 -6.74 -2.24
N ALA A 197 -6.36 -5.51 -2.19
CA ALA A 197 -5.53 -4.32 -2.43
C ALA A 197 -4.35 -4.25 -1.43
N ARG A 198 -4.61 -4.50 -0.14
CA ARG A 198 -3.57 -4.56 0.90
C ARG A 198 -2.55 -5.67 0.67
N ASP A 199 -3.02 -6.89 0.37
CA ASP A 199 -2.17 -8.06 0.17
C ASP A 199 -1.23 -7.91 -1.03
N TYR A 200 -1.65 -7.10 -2.01
CA TYR A 200 -0.87 -6.77 -3.20
C TYR A 200 -0.09 -5.45 -3.09
N GLY A 201 0.01 -4.88 -1.88
CA GLY A 201 0.92 -3.77 -1.57
C GLY A 201 0.42 -2.38 -1.95
N PHE A 202 -0.89 -2.20 -2.20
CA PHE A 202 -1.45 -0.87 -2.35
C PHE A 202 -1.57 -0.16 -0.99
N PRO A 203 -1.42 1.18 -0.94
CA PRO A 203 -1.62 1.96 0.28
C PRO A 203 -3.02 1.75 0.88
N ASP A 204 -3.17 1.94 2.17
CA ASP A 204 -4.48 1.95 2.84
C ASP A 204 -4.73 3.37 3.43
N PRO A 205 -5.73 4.10 2.93
CA PRO A 205 -6.63 3.78 1.83
C PRO A 205 -5.95 3.79 0.46
N PHE A 206 -6.32 2.84 -0.40
CA PHE A 206 -5.85 2.84 -1.79
C PHE A 206 -6.63 3.84 -2.65
N VAL A 207 -6.02 4.26 -3.74
CA VAL A 207 -6.63 5.15 -4.72
C VAL A 207 -6.78 4.43 -6.06
N ILE A 208 -7.96 4.52 -6.65
CA ILE A 208 -8.18 4.10 -8.05
C ILE A 208 -7.66 5.20 -8.96
N LEU A 209 -7.04 4.84 -10.07
CA LEU A 209 -6.56 5.82 -11.05
C LEU A 209 -7.71 6.74 -11.49
N PRO A 210 -7.61 8.06 -11.24
CA PRO A 210 -8.64 8.99 -11.65
C PRO A 210 -8.76 9.06 -13.19
N GLU A 211 -9.98 9.12 -13.69
CA GLU A 211 -10.28 9.07 -15.13
C GLU A 211 -9.68 10.26 -15.90
N ARG A 212 -9.53 11.42 -15.25
CA ARG A 212 -9.03 12.64 -15.90
C ARG A 212 -7.98 13.36 -15.08
N GLU A 213 -7.28 14.25 -15.73
CA GLU A 213 -6.46 15.27 -15.09
C GLU A 213 -7.30 16.43 -14.57
N CYS A 214 -6.80 17.13 -13.56
CA CYS A 214 -7.42 18.35 -13.08
C CYS A 214 -7.19 19.50 -14.09
N ARG A 215 -8.13 20.44 -14.10
CA ARG A 215 -8.20 21.57 -15.02
C ARG A 215 -8.17 22.90 -14.26
N ALA A 216 -8.04 23.99 -14.99
CA ALA A 216 -7.97 25.32 -14.43
C ALA A 216 -9.26 25.76 -13.70
N ASP A 217 -10.41 25.19 -14.04
CA ASP A 217 -11.72 25.45 -13.45
C ASP A 217 -12.10 24.51 -12.30
N ASP A 218 -11.28 23.50 -12.03
CA ASP A 218 -11.48 22.62 -10.86
C ASP A 218 -11.21 23.37 -9.53
N PRO A 219 -11.81 22.91 -8.41
CA PRO A 219 -11.55 23.46 -7.09
C PRO A 219 -10.07 23.47 -6.71
N ARG A 220 -9.61 24.52 -6.03
CA ARG A 220 -8.23 24.66 -5.57
C ARG A 220 -8.16 25.07 -4.12
N ALA A 221 -7.19 24.48 -3.40
CA ALA A 221 -6.79 24.99 -2.10
C ALA A 221 -5.90 26.22 -2.27
N ILE A 222 -6.03 27.17 -1.34
CA ILE A 222 -5.24 28.39 -1.28
C ILE A 222 -4.61 28.46 0.10
N ILE A 223 -3.28 28.29 0.18
CA ILE A 223 -2.48 28.53 1.38
C ILE A 223 -1.38 29.51 0.96
N ASP A 224 -1.66 30.80 1.08
CA ASP A 224 -0.77 31.89 0.73
C ASP A 224 -0.42 32.72 1.97
N MET A 225 0.80 32.53 2.48
CA MET A 225 1.23 33.10 3.73
C MET A 225 2.14 34.28 3.48
N VAL A 226 1.81 35.41 4.12
CA VAL A 226 2.60 36.64 4.02
C VAL A 226 3.83 36.61 4.93
N THR A 227 3.68 36.10 6.14
CA THR A 227 4.75 36.10 7.17
C THR A 227 5.50 34.80 7.29
N LEU A 228 5.01 33.71 6.69
CA LEU A 228 5.68 32.41 6.68
C LEU A 228 6.29 32.14 5.31
N THR A 229 7.61 32.10 5.25
CA THR A 229 8.37 31.69 4.06
C THR A 229 9.23 30.49 4.43
N ASP A 230 9.22 29.42 3.64
CA ASP A 230 10.05 28.25 3.90
C ASP A 230 11.53 28.62 3.87
N GLY A 231 12.28 28.28 4.92
CA GLY A 231 13.67 28.73 5.17
C GLY A 231 13.77 30.16 5.76
N GLY A 232 12.65 30.82 6.07
CA GLY A 232 12.63 32.16 6.64
C GLY A 232 13.11 32.22 8.09
N THR A 233 13.32 33.44 8.59
CA THR A 233 13.77 33.70 9.95
C THR A 233 12.72 34.48 10.72
N ILE A 234 12.43 34.07 11.96
CA ILE A 234 11.60 34.79 12.92
C ILE A 234 12.49 35.44 13.95
N SER A 235 12.44 36.78 14.04
CA SER A 235 13.24 37.60 14.99
C SER A 235 12.39 38.39 15.99
N GLU A 236 11.07 38.31 15.88
CA GLU A 236 10.14 39.06 16.73
C GLU A 236 9.33 38.12 17.62
N ASN A 237 9.04 38.56 18.86
CA ASN A 237 8.16 37.86 19.80
C ASN A 237 7.23 38.89 20.48
N PRO A 238 5.89 38.73 20.39
CA PRO A 238 5.17 37.64 19.68
C PRO A 238 5.23 37.78 18.16
N PHE A 239 5.17 36.66 17.45
CA PHE A 239 5.18 36.60 16.00
C PHE A 239 3.75 36.50 15.45
N LYS A 240 3.42 37.32 14.44
CA LYS A 240 2.11 37.33 13.81
C LYS A 240 2.09 36.44 12.56
N ILE A 241 1.27 35.41 12.59
CA ILE A 241 0.99 34.58 11.41
C ILE A 241 -0.08 35.28 10.58
N VAL A 242 0.31 35.77 9.40
CA VAL A 242 -0.54 36.53 8.48
C VAL A 242 -0.61 35.83 7.14
N GLY A 243 -1.79 35.71 6.57
CA GLY A 243 -1.97 35.10 5.26
C GLY A 243 -3.40 34.86 4.85
N VAL A 244 -3.56 34.05 3.80
CA VAL A 244 -4.83 33.57 3.25
C VAL A 244 -4.87 32.06 3.38
N ILE A 245 -5.96 31.53 3.93
CA ILE A 245 -6.23 30.09 3.98
C ILE A 245 -7.69 29.89 3.55
N ASP A 246 -7.89 29.51 2.29
CA ASP A 246 -9.21 29.38 1.67
C ASP A 246 -9.19 28.31 0.57
N ALA A 247 -10.28 28.10 -0.09
CA ALA A 247 -10.36 27.31 -1.33
C ALA A 247 -11.38 27.94 -2.28
N THR A 248 -11.19 27.78 -3.58
CA THR A 248 -12.17 28.25 -4.57
C THR A 248 -13.50 27.50 -4.46
N ALA A 249 -13.47 26.24 -3.97
CA ALA A 249 -14.64 25.46 -3.57
C ALA A 249 -14.23 24.31 -2.64
N ASN A 250 -15.21 23.70 -1.98
CA ASN A 250 -15.08 22.53 -1.11
C ASN A 250 -14.26 22.75 0.17
N PHE A 251 -14.08 24.00 0.61
CA PHE A 251 -13.45 24.27 1.91
C PHE A 251 -14.31 23.69 3.04
N LYS A 252 -13.67 22.99 3.99
CA LYS A 252 -14.31 22.46 5.20
C LYS A 252 -13.72 23.11 6.45
N GLU A 253 -12.41 22.99 6.64
CA GLU A 253 -11.71 23.47 7.82
C GLU A 253 -10.19 23.49 7.60
N PHE A 254 -9.48 24.31 8.40
CA PHE A 254 -8.02 24.29 8.43
C PHE A 254 -7.50 24.18 9.86
N LYS A 255 -6.23 23.80 9.99
CA LYS A 255 -5.51 23.68 11.26
C LYS A 255 -4.06 24.13 11.10
N ILE A 256 -3.52 24.81 12.11
CA ILE A 256 -2.13 25.21 12.16
C ILE A 256 -1.47 24.53 13.36
N ASP A 257 -0.44 23.78 13.10
CA ASP A 257 0.42 23.13 14.10
C ASP A 257 1.88 23.58 13.92
N TRP A 258 2.67 23.47 14.96
CA TRP A 258 4.12 23.63 14.87
C TRP A 258 4.85 22.52 15.63
N GLY A 259 6.12 22.32 15.33
CA GLY A 259 6.98 21.38 16.05
C GLY A 259 8.44 21.74 15.89
N GLU A 260 9.29 21.21 16.77
CA GLU A 260 10.71 21.51 16.81
C GLU A 260 11.49 20.72 15.76
N GLY A 261 12.42 21.37 15.08
CA GLY A 261 13.27 20.82 14.03
C GLY A 261 12.62 20.80 12.64
N GLU A 262 13.35 20.23 11.68
CA GLU A 262 12.91 20.12 10.28
C GLU A 262 11.78 19.08 10.07
N LYS A 263 11.86 17.98 10.83
CA LYS A 263 10.89 16.86 10.77
C LYS A 263 10.38 16.55 12.18
N PRO A 264 9.47 17.37 12.73
CA PRO A 264 8.98 17.17 14.08
C PRO A 264 8.32 15.80 14.28
N ASN A 265 8.66 15.15 15.39
CA ASN A 265 7.96 13.94 15.84
C ASN A 265 6.68 14.29 16.60
N GLU A 266 6.67 15.45 17.27
CA GLU A 266 5.53 15.94 18.03
C GLU A 266 5.05 17.29 17.47
N TRP A 267 3.74 17.47 17.48
CA TRP A 267 3.09 18.66 16.95
C TRP A 267 2.25 19.32 18.02
N LYS A 268 2.49 20.61 18.25
CA LYS A 268 1.74 21.48 19.15
C LYS A 268 0.77 22.32 18.31
N THR A 269 -0.49 22.42 18.74
CA THR A 269 -1.52 23.14 17.99
C THR A 269 -1.47 24.64 18.29
N LEU A 270 -1.43 25.46 17.25
CA LEU A 270 -1.61 26.91 17.33
C LEU A 270 -3.08 27.31 17.05
N VAL A 271 -3.64 26.75 15.97
CA VAL A 271 -5.05 26.93 15.60
C VAL A 271 -5.65 25.55 15.41
N ASP A 272 -6.66 25.20 16.20
CA ASP A 272 -7.38 23.93 15.98
C ASP A 272 -8.35 24.06 14.80
N TRP A 273 -8.98 22.98 14.40
CA TRP A 273 -9.80 22.91 13.20
C TRP A 273 -10.82 24.07 13.12
N GLU A 274 -10.42 25.12 12.37
CA GLU A 274 -11.21 26.33 12.13
C GLU A 274 -12.03 26.19 10.84
N LYS A 275 -13.31 26.41 10.95
CA LYS A 275 -14.27 26.25 9.84
C LYS A 275 -14.49 27.51 9.01
N THR A 276 -14.00 28.64 9.50
CA THR A 276 -14.11 29.92 8.80
C THR A 276 -12.88 30.15 7.93
N PRO A 277 -13.00 30.21 6.60
CA PRO A 277 -11.86 30.48 5.74
C PRO A 277 -11.36 31.92 5.89
N VAL A 278 -10.05 32.11 5.73
CA VAL A 278 -9.38 33.40 5.73
C VAL A 278 -9.19 33.87 4.30
N ARG A 279 -10.14 34.68 3.78
CA ARG A 279 -10.27 35.03 2.36
C ARG A 279 -9.38 36.16 1.87
N SER A 280 -8.82 36.95 2.78
CA SER A 280 -7.88 38.05 2.48
C SER A 280 -6.73 38.01 3.45
N ALA A 281 -5.58 38.55 3.07
CA ALA A 281 -4.41 38.59 3.93
C ALA A 281 -4.71 39.33 5.23
N GLN A 282 -4.76 38.62 6.34
CA GLN A 282 -5.01 39.15 7.69
C GLN A 282 -4.29 38.28 8.73
N GLU A 283 -4.21 38.82 9.96
CA GLU A 283 -3.67 38.07 11.10
C GLU A 283 -4.58 36.88 11.42
N ILE A 284 -4.00 35.71 11.45
CA ILE A 284 -4.66 34.44 11.76
C ILE A 284 -4.39 34.04 13.21
N TYR A 285 -3.15 34.29 13.66
CA TYR A 285 -2.72 33.91 14.99
C TYR A 285 -1.53 34.77 15.43
N THR A 286 -1.51 35.16 16.70
CA THR A 286 -0.34 35.76 17.35
C THR A 286 0.38 34.70 18.16
N TRP A 287 1.57 34.31 17.74
CA TRP A 287 2.34 33.22 18.32
C TRP A 287 3.35 33.74 19.35
N ASP A 288 3.16 33.38 20.61
CA ASP A 288 4.14 33.61 21.66
C ASP A 288 5.25 32.53 21.55
N LEU A 289 6.47 33.00 21.32
CA LEU A 289 7.67 32.15 21.18
C LEU A 289 8.41 32.01 22.52
N SER A 290 7.88 32.58 23.59
CA SER A 290 8.52 32.48 24.92
C SER A 290 8.62 31.03 25.36
N GLY A 291 9.83 30.60 25.75
CA GLY A 291 10.08 29.22 26.18
C GLY A 291 10.37 28.23 25.07
N ILE A 292 10.38 28.65 23.78
CA ILE A 292 10.87 27.83 22.68
C ILE A 292 12.41 28.03 22.61
N THR A 293 13.14 26.94 22.81
CA THR A 293 14.62 26.96 22.80
C THR A 293 15.23 26.43 21.51
N ALA A 294 14.37 25.83 20.65
CA ALA A 294 14.80 25.28 19.36
C ALA A 294 15.16 26.42 18.38
N GLU A 295 16.30 26.33 17.73
CA GLU A 295 16.73 27.26 16.68
C GLU A 295 15.99 27.09 15.36
N LEU A 296 15.41 25.90 15.15
CA LEU A 296 14.64 25.56 13.97
C LEU A 296 13.28 24.98 14.37
N VAL A 297 12.23 25.49 13.78
CA VAL A 297 10.86 24.98 13.96
C VAL A 297 10.20 24.78 12.60
N THR A 298 9.25 23.88 12.53
CA THR A 298 8.41 23.71 11.35
C THR A 298 6.97 24.03 11.70
N VAL A 299 6.38 24.98 10.96
CA VAL A 299 4.95 25.27 11.00
C VAL A 299 4.27 24.48 9.89
N ARG A 300 3.17 23.83 10.24
CA ARG A 300 2.37 23.03 9.33
C ARG A 300 0.95 23.58 9.25
N ILE A 301 0.49 23.89 8.03
CA ILE A 301 -0.89 24.26 7.76
C ILE A 301 -1.55 23.11 7.01
N ARG A 302 -2.63 22.59 7.56
CA ARG A 302 -3.45 21.54 6.95
C ARG A 302 -4.84 22.07 6.62
N MET A 303 -5.36 21.72 5.46
CA MET A 303 -6.75 22.01 5.07
C MET A 303 -7.46 20.72 4.69
N ARG A 304 -8.72 20.61 5.07
CA ARG A 304 -9.65 19.54 4.67
C ARG A 304 -10.73 20.05 3.78
N SER A 305 -11.12 19.25 2.81
CA SER A 305 -12.26 19.54 1.93
C SER A 305 -13.53 18.85 2.42
N THR A 306 -14.67 19.30 1.90
CA THR A 306 -15.97 18.65 2.11
C THR A 306 -16.13 17.31 1.36
N VAL A 307 -15.16 16.96 0.50
CA VAL A 307 -15.09 15.69 -0.24
C VAL A 307 -13.99 14.76 0.28
N ASP A 308 -13.63 14.93 1.58
CA ASP A 308 -12.71 14.10 2.33
C ASP A 308 -11.26 14.05 1.79
N THR A 309 -10.86 15.06 1.03
CA THR A 309 -9.47 15.26 0.64
C THR A 309 -8.76 16.21 1.62
N GLN A 310 -7.41 16.16 1.64
CA GLN A 310 -6.61 16.99 2.52
C GLN A 310 -5.32 17.43 1.84
N VAL A 311 -4.96 18.70 2.06
CA VAL A 311 -3.66 19.27 1.67
C VAL A 311 -2.88 19.75 2.88
N GLU A 312 -1.57 19.83 2.72
CA GLU A 312 -0.65 20.27 3.76
C GLU A 312 0.45 21.14 3.14
N LYS A 313 0.78 22.26 3.80
CA LYS A 313 1.94 23.08 3.48
C LYS A 313 2.80 23.27 4.73
N LYS A 314 4.09 23.08 4.60
CA LYS A 314 5.08 23.22 5.69
C LYS A 314 6.00 24.39 5.43
N PHE A 315 6.39 25.06 6.51
CA PHE A 315 7.34 26.18 6.52
C PHE A 315 8.38 25.90 7.61
N ARG A 316 9.62 25.70 7.21
CA ARG A 316 10.76 25.56 8.12
C ARG A 316 11.28 26.96 8.44
N LEU A 317 11.42 27.30 9.71
CA LEU A 317 11.67 28.64 10.16
C LEU A 317 12.79 28.65 11.18
N HIS A 318 13.78 29.51 10.99
CA HIS A 318 14.84 29.75 11.95
C HIS A 318 14.39 30.76 13.00
N LEU A 319 14.56 30.42 14.28
CA LEU A 319 14.26 31.32 15.38
C LEU A 319 15.54 32.04 15.83
N THR A 320 15.53 33.38 15.78
CA THR A 320 16.60 34.24 16.29
C THR A 320 16.09 35.19 17.37
N VAL A 321 15.00 34.81 18.04
CA VAL A 321 14.40 35.60 19.11
C VAL A 321 15.39 35.68 20.27
N PRO A 322 15.78 36.89 20.74
CA PRO A 322 16.66 37.00 21.88
C PRO A 322 15.97 36.39 23.11
N THR A 323 16.67 35.43 23.73
CA THR A 323 16.25 34.90 25.04
C THR A 323 16.13 36.08 26.02
N PRO A 324 15.02 36.24 26.74
CA PRO A 324 14.94 37.31 27.72
C PRO A 324 16.11 37.16 28.70
N THR A 325 16.95 38.20 28.76
CA THR A 325 18.02 38.26 29.74
C THR A 325 17.37 38.09 31.12
N PRO A 326 17.80 37.11 31.93
CA PRO A 326 17.21 36.94 33.24
C PRO A 326 17.35 38.28 33.98
N THR A 327 16.20 38.84 34.38
CA THR A 327 16.17 40.05 35.24
C THR A 327 17.13 39.78 36.40
N PRO A 328 18.13 40.66 36.66
CA PRO A 328 19.03 40.44 37.79
C PRO A 328 18.16 40.27 39.03
N THR A 329 18.24 39.11 39.66
CA THR A 329 17.62 38.89 40.97
C THR A 329 18.28 39.93 41.90
N GLU A 330 17.52 40.90 42.40
CA GLU A 330 18.01 41.84 43.38
C GLU A 330 18.69 41.03 44.48
N LEU A 331 19.96 41.36 44.71
CA LEU A 331 20.72 40.78 45.80
C LEU A 331 19.92 41.05 47.09
N PRO A 332 19.65 40.09 47.93
CA PRO A 332 18.96 40.34 49.18
C PRO A 332 19.73 41.38 49.98
N THR A 333 19.07 42.47 50.32
CA THR A 333 19.63 43.54 51.18
C THR A 333 20.18 42.90 52.44
N PRO A 334 21.43 43.17 52.85
CA PRO A 334 22.03 42.57 54.03
C PRO A 334 21.19 42.95 55.29
N THR A 335 20.67 41.92 55.93
CA THR A 335 19.99 42.04 57.21
C THR A 335 20.99 42.65 58.27
N PRO A 336 20.61 43.72 59.00
CA PRO A 336 21.47 44.29 60.01
C PRO A 336 21.79 43.25 61.11
N THR A 337 23.05 43.10 61.41
CA THR A 337 23.60 42.21 62.46
C THR A 337 23.09 42.66 63.82
N PRO A 338 22.48 41.80 64.63
CA PRO A 338 22.17 42.16 66.06
C PRO A 338 23.40 42.34 66.87
N PRO A 339 23.35 43.18 67.95
CA PRO A 339 24.52 43.47 68.86
C PRO A 339 24.97 42.19 69.56
N LEU A 340 26.30 42.09 69.77
CA LEU A 340 26.92 41.02 70.54
C LEU A 340 26.44 41.05 72.00
N ASP A 341 25.72 40.03 72.44
CA ASP A 341 25.40 39.78 73.82
C ASP A 341 26.57 39.11 74.54
N THR A 342 26.82 39.65 75.72
CA THR A 342 27.86 39.25 76.68
C THR A 342 27.64 37.78 77.13
N PRO A 343 28.70 37.02 77.50
CA PRO A 343 28.57 35.59 77.82
C PRO A 343 28.01 35.38 79.23
N VAL A 344 26.98 34.55 79.34
CA VAL A 344 26.46 34.06 80.60
C VAL A 344 27.21 32.77 81.01
N PRO A 345 27.56 32.61 82.31
CA PRO A 345 28.28 31.42 82.77
C PRO A 345 27.44 30.15 82.80
N PRO A 346 28.07 28.96 82.72
CA PRO A 346 27.35 27.68 82.53
C PRO A 346 26.64 27.17 83.82
N PRO A 347 25.48 26.53 83.69
CA PRO A 347 24.80 25.90 84.84
C PRO A 347 25.47 24.58 85.23
N THR A 348 25.39 24.27 86.50
CA THR A 348 25.89 23.08 87.20
C THR A 348 25.12 21.83 86.83
N PRO A 349 25.74 20.64 86.77
CA PRO A 349 25.07 19.42 86.36
C PRO A 349 24.20 18.79 87.49
N THR A 350 22.98 18.30 87.11
CA THR A 350 22.09 17.50 87.98
C THR A 350 22.19 16.02 87.56
N PRO A 351 22.13 15.09 88.56
CA PRO A 351 22.43 13.69 88.29
C PRO A 351 21.17 12.88 87.79
N GLY A 352 21.44 12.01 86.91
CA GLY A 352 21.04 10.68 86.72
C GLY A 352 19.51 10.31 86.58
N GLU A 353 19.13 9.87 85.46
CA GLU A 353 17.99 8.99 85.29
C GLU A 353 18.34 7.88 84.31
N PRO A 354 17.83 6.61 84.51
CA PRO A 354 18.41 5.42 83.86
C PRO A 354 17.79 5.08 82.49
N THR A 355 18.62 4.48 81.69
CA THR A 355 18.28 3.93 80.33
C THR A 355 17.32 2.74 80.38
N PRO A 356 16.35 2.63 79.48
CA PRO A 356 15.61 1.39 79.23
C PRO A 356 16.36 0.47 78.24
N PRO A 357 16.08 -0.86 78.31
CA PRO A 357 16.79 -1.89 77.56
C PRO A 357 16.35 -2.04 76.11
N PRO A 358 17.09 -2.77 75.28
CA PRO A 358 16.83 -2.93 73.87
C PRO A 358 15.74 -3.97 73.63
N ASP A 359 14.89 -3.69 72.67
CA ASP A 359 13.87 -4.60 72.18
C ASP A 359 14.35 -5.38 70.95
N GLU A 360 14.17 -6.68 71.01
CA GLU A 360 14.54 -7.65 70.00
C GLU A 360 13.45 -7.75 68.92
N THR A 361 13.92 -7.94 67.71
CA THR A 361 13.14 -8.41 66.58
C THR A 361 12.44 -9.76 66.83
N PRO A 362 11.39 -10.10 65.99
CA PRO A 362 11.70 -10.94 64.83
C PRO A 362 11.40 -10.29 63.45
#